data_72f7e80e01c75bc0d070aa9f578e8bc4
#
_entry.id   72f7e80e01c75bc0d070aa9f578e8bc4
#
_cell.length_a   1.000
_cell.length_b   1.000
_cell.length_c   1.000
_cell.angle_alpha   90.00
_cell.angle_beta   90.00
_cell.angle_gamma   90.00
#
_symmetry.space_group_name_H-M   'P 1'
#
loop_
_entity.id
_entity.type
_entity.pdbx_description
1 polymer ?
#
loop_
_entity_poly.entity_id
_entity_poly.type
_entity_poly.pdbx_seq_one_letter_code
_entity_poly.pdbx_strand_id
1 'polypeptide(L)'
;MAETMVLVTGGFDPIHSGHIAYFKSARMLGDRLIVGVNSDEWLIQKKGSAFLPLNERIEIVSNLSVVDEVIEFEDDEYNSAANAINTILEKYPNHKIIFANGGDRNSENIPEMKIHSQNPNIHFEFSVGGDFKKNSSSWILKNWQGPKDERPWGWYRIIDDSEDHKVKEIQVNSKSRLSLQSHSRRSEVWVVIKGEATVTVDENVSTLKVNDSIYIPTGSKHRLENKLNEPLHIIEIQTGSYFGEDDIQRYEDDYNRA
;
A
#
# COMPACT_ATOMS: atom_id res chain seq x y z
N MET A 1 -38.27 23.76 -2.77
CA MET A 1 -37.92 23.09 -1.49
C MET A 1 -36.40 23.16 -1.37
N ALA A 2 -35.85 23.31 -0.18
CA ALA A 2 -34.39 23.27 -0.01
C ALA A 2 -33.89 21.84 -0.32
N GLU A 3 -32.87 21.73 -1.18
CA GLU A 3 -32.24 20.43 -1.49
C GLU A 3 -31.46 19.91 -0.28
N THR A 4 -31.32 18.60 -0.20
CA THR A 4 -30.51 17.94 0.81
C THR A 4 -29.14 17.57 0.21
N MET A 5 -28.08 18.18 0.73
CA MET A 5 -26.70 17.90 0.33
C MET A 5 -26.14 16.77 1.17
N VAL A 6 -25.56 15.77 0.55
CA VAL A 6 -24.86 14.68 1.25
C VAL A 6 -23.38 14.89 1.09
N LEU A 7 -22.67 15.06 2.20
CA LEU A 7 -21.23 15.19 2.23
C LEU A 7 -20.59 13.88 2.71
N VAL A 8 -19.64 13.37 1.95
CA VAL A 8 -18.73 12.30 2.32
C VAL A 8 -17.29 12.79 2.23
N THR A 9 -16.40 12.33 3.10
CA THR A 9 -14.99 12.73 3.06
C THR A 9 -14.06 11.53 3.17
N GLY A 10 -12.87 11.66 2.59
CA GLY A 10 -11.85 10.62 2.67
C GLY A 10 -10.64 10.87 1.78
N GLY A 11 -9.60 10.06 1.95
CA GLY A 11 -8.40 10.14 1.10
C GLY A 11 -8.60 9.51 -0.28
N PHE A 12 -9.45 8.49 -0.40
CA PHE A 12 -9.76 7.77 -1.66
C PHE A 12 -8.51 7.34 -2.44
N ASP A 13 -7.52 6.83 -1.74
CA ASP A 13 -6.18 6.60 -2.25
C ASP A 13 -5.67 5.16 -1.99
N PRO A 14 -5.65 4.30 -3.04
CA PRO A 14 -6.39 4.45 -4.28
C PRO A 14 -7.91 4.24 -4.09
N ILE A 15 -8.69 4.76 -5.03
CA ILE A 15 -10.13 4.50 -5.07
C ILE A 15 -10.38 3.02 -5.38
N HIS A 16 -11.44 2.44 -4.80
CA HIS A 16 -11.79 1.03 -4.98
C HIS A 16 -13.29 0.78 -4.87
N SER A 17 -13.73 -0.44 -5.18
CA SER A 17 -15.15 -0.83 -5.20
C SER A 17 -15.90 -0.53 -3.89
N GLY A 18 -15.22 -0.58 -2.74
CA GLY A 18 -15.80 -0.20 -1.45
C GLY A 18 -16.17 1.29 -1.39
N HIS A 19 -15.32 2.19 -1.93
CA HIS A 19 -15.65 3.61 -2.03
C HIS A 19 -16.83 3.85 -2.98
N ILE A 20 -16.88 3.14 -4.11
CA ILE A 20 -18.02 3.24 -5.05
C ILE A 20 -19.34 2.81 -4.39
N ALA A 21 -19.31 1.72 -3.62
CA ALA A 21 -20.49 1.27 -2.88
C ALA A 21 -20.91 2.30 -1.82
N TYR A 22 -19.96 2.88 -1.10
CA TYR A 22 -20.18 3.95 -0.12
C TYR A 22 -20.82 5.19 -0.79
N PHE A 23 -20.28 5.67 -1.91
CA PHE A 23 -20.84 6.80 -2.64
C PHE A 23 -22.26 6.52 -3.13
N LYS A 24 -22.54 5.33 -3.67
CA LYS A 24 -23.87 4.93 -4.09
C LYS A 24 -24.87 4.96 -2.93
N SER A 25 -24.47 4.45 -1.77
CA SER A 25 -25.33 4.46 -0.58
C SER A 25 -25.53 5.87 -0.03
N ALA A 26 -24.48 6.69 0.01
CA ALA A 26 -24.56 8.09 0.43
C ALA A 26 -25.48 8.90 -0.50
N ARG A 27 -25.38 8.73 -1.83
CA ARG A 27 -26.24 9.44 -2.81
C ARG A 27 -27.73 9.19 -2.62
N MET A 28 -28.10 8.06 -2.02
CA MET A 28 -29.50 7.72 -1.73
C MET A 28 -30.09 8.50 -0.53
N LEU A 29 -29.25 9.18 0.25
CA LEU A 29 -29.67 9.92 1.44
C LEU A 29 -30.15 11.35 1.13
N GLY A 30 -29.86 11.87 -0.06
CA GLY A 30 -30.22 13.23 -0.41
C GLY A 30 -30.25 13.50 -1.91
N ASP A 31 -30.37 14.76 -2.26
CA ASP A 31 -30.58 15.21 -3.65
C ASP A 31 -29.26 15.34 -4.41
N ARG A 32 -28.13 15.63 -3.71
CA ARG A 32 -26.79 15.77 -4.30
C ARG A 32 -25.74 15.15 -3.41
N LEU A 33 -24.76 14.48 -4.03
CA LEU A 33 -23.58 13.92 -3.37
C LEU A 33 -22.38 14.83 -3.61
N ILE A 34 -21.81 15.32 -2.52
CA ILE A 34 -20.56 16.09 -2.50
C ILE A 34 -19.49 15.24 -1.86
N VAL A 35 -18.33 15.15 -2.50
CA VAL A 35 -17.19 14.38 -2.00
C VAL A 35 -16.05 15.33 -1.64
N GLY A 36 -15.69 15.38 -0.36
CA GLY A 36 -14.50 16.08 0.14
C GLY A 36 -13.29 15.16 0.09
N VAL A 37 -12.23 15.59 -0.59
CA VAL A 37 -10.99 14.82 -0.73
C VAL A 37 -9.93 15.40 0.19
N ASN A 38 -9.39 14.57 1.10
CA ASN A 38 -8.29 14.98 2.00
C ASN A 38 -7.00 15.25 1.23
N SER A 39 -6.15 16.12 1.77
CA SER A 39 -4.85 16.50 1.20
C SER A 39 -3.87 15.32 1.10
N ASP A 40 -2.76 15.54 0.38
CA ASP A 40 -1.64 14.59 0.35
C ASP A 40 -0.92 14.55 1.70
N GLU A 41 -0.82 15.68 2.39
CA GLU A 41 -0.25 15.80 3.73
C GLU A 41 -1.01 14.95 4.74
N TRP A 42 -2.34 14.99 4.71
CA TRP A 42 -3.18 14.13 5.55
C TRP A 42 -2.94 12.64 5.29
N LEU A 43 -2.79 12.24 4.02
CA LEU A 43 -2.47 10.86 3.65
C LEU A 43 -1.08 10.44 4.15
N ILE A 44 -0.07 11.30 3.99
CA ILE A 44 1.30 11.07 4.47
C ILE A 44 1.31 10.87 5.98
N GLN A 45 0.62 11.74 6.73
CA GLN A 45 0.52 11.61 8.20
C GLN A 45 -0.18 10.31 8.61
N LYS A 46 -1.24 9.94 7.91
CA LYS A 46 -2.08 8.78 8.26
C LYS A 46 -1.53 7.43 7.79
N LYS A 47 -0.87 7.39 6.63
CA LYS A 47 -0.48 6.15 5.94
C LYS A 47 1.01 6.08 5.60
N GLY A 48 1.77 7.16 5.79
CA GLY A 48 3.18 7.27 5.45
C GLY A 48 3.45 7.76 4.02
N SER A 49 2.48 7.72 3.12
CA SER A 49 2.61 8.21 1.73
C SER A 49 1.25 8.45 1.10
N ALA A 50 1.19 9.32 0.10
CA ALA A 50 0.11 9.38 -0.88
C ALA A 50 0.51 8.53 -2.10
N PHE A 51 -0.39 7.66 -2.58
CA PHE A 51 -0.18 6.84 -3.77
C PHE A 51 -0.52 7.63 -5.05
N LEU A 52 -1.66 8.33 -5.04
CA LEU A 52 -2.06 9.25 -6.10
C LEU A 52 -2.02 10.68 -5.56
N PRO A 53 -1.44 11.65 -6.31
CA PRO A 53 -1.52 13.07 -5.95
C PRO A 53 -2.97 13.56 -5.84
N LEU A 54 -3.21 14.60 -5.06
CA LEU A 54 -4.54 15.15 -4.78
C LEU A 54 -5.31 15.48 -6.07
N ASN A 55 -4.67 16.12 -7.04
CA ASN A 55 -5.29 16.48 -8.32
C ASN A 55 -5.81 15.26 -9.09
N GLU A 56 -5.05 14.16 -9.12
CA GLU A 56 -5.47 12.90 -9.76
C GLU A 56 -6.67 12.28 -9.02
N ARG A 57 -6.66 12.30 -7.69
CA ARG A 57 -7.77 11.77 -6.88
C ARG A 57 -9.04 12.57 -7.09
N ILE A 58 -8.94 13.91 -7.15
CA ILE A 58 -10.06 14.82 -7.46
C ILE A 58 -10.60 14.52 -8.86
N GLU A 59 -9.73 14.43 -9.87
CA GLU A 59 -10.13 14.17 -11.25
C GLU A 59 -10.87 12.82 -11.37
N ILE A 60 -10.34 11.76 -10.78
CA ILE A 60 -10.98 10.43 -10.78
C ILE A 60 -12.35 10.48 -10.11
N VAL A 61 -12.46 11.11 -8.94
CA VAL A 61 -13.72 11.15 -8.16
C VAL A 61 -14.76 12.02 -8.87
N SER A 62 -14.38 13.14 -9.46
CA SER A 62 -15.29 14.07 -10.17
C SER A 62 -15.91 13.45 -11.42
N ASN A 63 -15.25 12.47 -12.03
CA ASN A 63 -15.76 11.74 -13.21
C ASN A 63 -16.64 10.53 -12.86
N LEU A 64 -16.93 10.29 -11.57
CA LEU A 64 -17.89 9.25 -11.18
C LEU A 64 -19.33 9.75 -11.31
N SER A 65 -20.13 9.06 -12.10
CA SER A 65 -21.52 9.44 -12.39
C SER A 65 -22.44 9.57 -11.15
N VAL A 66 -22.03 9.05 -10.01
CA VAL A 66 -22.74 9.11 -8.73
C VAL A 66 -22.41 10.38 -7.93
N VAL A 67 -21.34 11.09 -8.29
CA VAL A 67 -20.82 12.27 -7.60
C VAL A 67 -21.30 13.52 -8.35
N ASP A 68 -21.94 14.44 -7.64
CA ASP A 68 -22.42 15.69 -8.21
C ASP A 68 -21.39 16.81 -8.09
N GLU A 69 -20.52 16.74 -7.06
CA GLU A 69 -19.50 17.75 -6.81
C GLU A 69 -18.35 17.17 -6.00
N VAL A 70 -17.14 17.67 -6.26
CA VAL A 70 -15.94 17.38 -5.46
C VAL A 70 -15.42 18.68 -4.87
N ILE A 71 -15.02 18.65 -3.60
CA ILE A 71 -14.38 19.75 -2.92
C ILE A 71 -13.01 19.34 -2.36
N GLU A 72 -12.08 20.26 -2.44
CA GLU A 72 -10.85 20.27 -1.66
C GLU A 72 -11.11 21.09 -0.38
N PHE A 73 -10.47 20.74 0.72
CA PHE A 73 -10.57 21.44 1.98
C PHE A 73 -9.25 21.37 2.75
N GLU A 74 -9.00 22.38 3.56
CA GLU A 74 -7.80 22.44 4.39
C GLU A 74 -7.88 21.46 5.57
N ASP A 75 -6.76 20.79 5.84
CA ASP A 75 -6.63 19.95 7.03
C ASP A 75 -6.68 20.80 8.31
N ASP A 76 -7.12 20.22 9.41
CA ASP A 76 -7.11 20.84 10.72
C ASP A 76 -6.14 20.09 11.68
N GLU A 77 -5.88 20.67 12.83
CA GLU A 77 -4.99 20.10 13.86
C GLU A 77 -5.50 18.76 14.45
N TYR A 78 -6.77 18.45 14.25
CA TYR A 78 -7.43 17.22 14.73
C TYR A 78 -7.52 16.15 13.65
N ASN A 79 -6.99 16.40 12.45
CA ASN A 79 -7.15 15.53 11.27
C ASN A 79 -8.62 15.20 10.96
N SER A 80 -9.51 16.16 11.23
CA SER A 80 -10.95 16.03 11.03
C SER A 80 -11.39 16.55 9.66
N ALA A 81 -12.66 16.28 9.32
CA ALA A 81 -13.31 16.85 8.14
C ALA A 81 -14.18 18.08 8.47
N ALA A 82 -13.94 18.75 9.62
CA ALA A 82 -14.73 19.89 10.03
C ALA A 82 -14.67 21.04 9.01
N ASN A 83 -13.51 21.28 8.40
CA ASN A 83 -13.34 22.29 7.37
C ASN A 83 -14.13 21.97 6.08
N ALA A 84 -14.26 20.69 5.72
CA ALA A 84 -15.14 20.28 4.63
C ALA A 84 -16.61 20.62 4.94
N ILE A 85 -17.06 20.38 6.17
CA ILE A 85 -18.42 20.74 6.61
C ILE A 85 -18.61 22.25 6.56
N ASN A 86 -17.65 23.07 7.07
CA ASN A 86 -17.69 24.52 7.01
C ASN A 86 -17.80 25.02 5.57
N THR A 87 -17.00 24.49 4.66
CA THR A 87 -17.04 24.84 3.23
C THR A 87 -18.42 24.62 2.63
N ILE A 88 -19.08 23.51 2.96
CA ILE A 88 -20.43 23.21 2.45
C ILE A 88 -21.49 24.07 3.11
N LEU A 89 -21.38 24.37 4.40
CA LEU A 89 -22.30 25.30 5.07
C LEU A 89 -22.24 26.71 4.48
N GLU A 90 -21.05 27.20 4.16
CA GLU A 90 -20.87 28.50 3.51
C GLU A 90 -21.39 28.51 2.08
N LYS A 91 -21.16 27.47 1.32
CA LYS A 91 -21.59 27.35 -0.06
C LYS A 91 -23.11 27.14 -0.20
N TYR A 92 -23.73 26.44 0.74
CA TYR A 92 -25.13 26.05 0.73
C TYR A 92 -25.86 26.41 2.04
N PRO A 93 -25.95 27.72 2.42
CA PRO A 93 -26.36 28.14 3.75
C PRO A 93 -27.81 27.82 4.09
N ASN A 94 -28.67 27.60 3.06
CA ASN A 94 -30.12 27.35 3.22
C ASN A 94 -30.49 25.87 2.96
N HIS A 95 -29.49 24.97 2.89
CA HIS A 95 -29.70 23.56 2.58
C HIS A 95 -29.49 22.69 3.83
N LYS A 96 -30.13 21.54 3.85
CA LYS A 96 -29.79 20.50 4.83
C LYS A 96 -28.55 19.78 4.37
N ILE A 97 -27.63 19.51 5.31
CA ILE A 97 -26.41 18.76 5.08
C ILE A 97 -26.49 17.46 5.84
N ILE A 98 -26.31 16.34 5.16
CA ILE A 98 -26.10 15.04 5.76
C ILE A 98 -24.62 14.71 5.65
N PHE A 99 -23.90 14.72 6.78
CA PHE A 99 -22.53 14.23 6.82
C PHE A 99 -22.57 12.70 7.00
N ALA A 100 -22.36 11.99 5.90
CA ALA A 100 -22.48 10.54 5.84
C ALA A 100 -21.13 9.87 6.14
N ASN A 101 -21.14 8.94 7.07
CA ASN A 101 -19.96 8.22 7.54
C ASN A 101 -20.10 6.72 7.27
N GLY A 102 -19.05 6.13 6.71
CA GLY A 102 -18.98 4.71 6.42
C GLY A 102 -17.94 3.96 7.28
N GLY A 103 -17.98 2.65 7.22
CA GLY A 103 -17.04 1.79 7.92
C GLY A 103 -17.24 1.78 9.44
N ASP A 104 -16.14 1.92 10.17
CA ASP A 104 -16.07 1.86 11.64
C ASP A 104 -16.32 3.21 12.36
N ARG A 105 -16.72 4.25 11.61
CA ARG A 105 -17.04 5.56 12.18
C ARG A 105 -18.40 5.55 12.87
N ASN A 106 -18.44 6.16 14.07
CA ASN A 106 -19.65 6.30 14.88
C ASN A 106 -19.64 7.64 15.63
N SER A 107 -20.71 7.94 16.37
CA SER A 107 -20.85 9.19 17.12
C SER A 107 -19.78 9.47 18.17
N GLU A 108 -19.04 8.46 18.60
CA GLU A 108 -18.04 8.58 19.67
C GLU A 108 -16.63 8.82 19.12
N ASN A 109 -16.37 8.42 17.86
CA ASN A 109 -15.01 8.40 17.29
C ASN A 109 -14.79 9.41 16.15
N ILE A 110 -15.76 10.31 15.87
CA ILE A 110 -15.58 11.40 14.90
C ILE A 110 -15.48 12.77 15.58
N PRO A 111 -14.38 13.53 15.37
CA PRO A 111 -14.21 14.87 15.96
C PRO A 111 -15.28 15.87 15.52
N GLU A 112 -15.80 15.72 14.31
CA GLU A 112 -16.81 16.59 13.70
C GLU A 112 -18.09 16.71 14.53
N MET A 113 -18.46 15.66 15.27
CA MET A 113 -19.60 15.69 16.19
C MET A 113 -19.43 16.73 17.29
N LYS A 114 -18.21 16.92 17.82
CA LYS A 114 -17.94 17.89 18.89
C LYS A 114 -18.11 19.33 18.41
N ILE A 115 -17.84 19.57 17.12
CA ILE A 115 -17.85 20.90 16.52
C ILE A 115 -19.23 21.26 15.99
N HIS A 116 -19.91 20.31 15.35
CA HIS A 116 -21.10 20.58 14.55
C HIS A 116 -22.40 19.97 15.08
N SER A 117 -22.40 19.18 16.18
CA SER A 117 -23.61 18.50 16.69
C SER A 117 -24.76 19.43 17.08
N GLN A 118 -24.47 20.71 17.37
CA GLN A 118 -25.48 21.71 17.72
C GLN A 118 -26.02 22.51 16.50
N ASN A 119 -25.47 22.27 15.30
CA ASN A 119 -25.91 22.97 14.10
C ASN A 119 -27.18 22.30 13.55
N PRO A 120 -28.33 23.02 13.53
CA PRO A 120 -29.61 22.44 13.09
C PRO A 120 -29.66 22.05 11.61
N ASN A 121 -28.71 22.55 10.80
CA ASN A 121 -28.64 22.26 9.36
C ASN A 121 -27.82 21.00 9.06
N ILE A 122 -27.16 20.40 10.07
CA ILE A 122 -26.31 19.22 9.88
C ILE A 122 -26.94 18.01 10.55
N HIS A 123 -27.03 16.94 9.81
CA HIS A 123 -27.36 15.62 10.29
C HIS A 123 -26.18 14.67 10.06
N PHE A 124 -25.86 13.87 11.08
CA PHE A 124 -24.79 12.85 10.99
C PHE A 124 -25.42 11.49 10.74
N GLU A 125 -25.04 10.84 9.65
CA GLU A 125 -25.47 9.49 9.29
C GLU A 125 -24.28 8.53 9.36
N PHE A 126 -24.50 7.32 9.92
CA PHE A 126 -23.46 6.33 10.16
C PHE A 126 -23.77 5.01 9.45
N SER A 127 -22.78 4.11 9.38
CA SER A 127 -22.89 2.79 8.72
C SER A 127 -23.32 2.89 7.24
N VAL A 128 -23.05 4.02 6.59
CA VAL A 128 -23.39 4.24 5.18
C VAL A 128 -22.51 3.36 4.30
N GLY A 129 -23.13 2.52 3.47
CA GLY A 129 -22.44 1.54 2.65
C GLY A 129 -22.31 0.15 3.29
N GLY A 130 -22.84 -0.01 4.53
CA GLY A 130 -22.85 -1.26 5.27
C GLY A 130 -21.59 -1.51 6.09
N ASP A 131 -21.69 -2.43 7.05
CA ASP A 131 -20.63 -2.73 8.02
C ASP A 131 -19.52 -3.63 7.47
N PHE A 132 -19.71 -4.20 6.27
CA PHE A 132 -18.72 -5.06 5.63
C PHE A 132 -17.72 -4.25 4.80
N LYS A 133 -16.51 -4.10 5.30
CA LYS A 133 -15.39 -3.53 4.58
C LYS A 133 -14.98 -4.46 3.43
N LYS A 134 -15.65 -4.34 2.27
CA LYS A 134 -15.39 -5.15 1.08
C LYS A 134 -13.96 -5.06 0.57
N ASN A 135 -13.29 -3.93 0.83
CA ASN A 135 -11.93 -3.68 0.37
C ASN A 135 -11.28 -2.55 1.18
N SER A 136 -9.96 -2.41 1.09
CA SER A 136 -9.27 -1.27 1.69
C SER A 136 -8.10 -0.83 0.82
N SER A 137 -7.90 0.47 0.68
CA SER A 137 -6.75 1.05 -0.02
C SER A 137 -5.43 0.51 0.52
N SER A 138 -5.28 0.42 1.84
CA SER A 138 -4.05 -0.11 2.47
C SER A 138 -3.79 -1.57 2.12
N TRP A 139 -4.84 -2.40 2.00
CA TRP A 139 -4.70 -3.80 1.58
C TRP A 139 -4.32 -3.89 0.09
N ILE A 140 -4.93 -3.06 -0.76
CA ILE A 140 -4.59 -3.00 -2.19
C ILE A 140 -3.14 -2.60 -2.36
N LEU A 141 -2.68 -1.53 -1.69
CA LEU A 141 -1.30 -1.07 -1.75
C LEU A 141 -0.30 -2.10 -1.20
N LYS A 142 -0.63 -2.77 -0.09
CA LYS A 142 0.20 -3.83 0.46
C LYS A 142 0.38 -5.00 -0.51
N ASN A 143 -0.67 -5.37 -1.23
CA ASN A 143 -0.61 -6.44 -2.23
C ASN A 143 0.04 -5.97 -3.55
N TRP A 144 0.11 -4.68 -3.78
CA TRP A 144 0.77 -4.09 -4.95
C TRP A 144 2.29 -3.96 -4.79
N GLN A 145 2.84 -4.18 -3.60
CA GLN A 145 4.29 -4.23 -3.33
C GLN A 145 5.03 -5.37 -4.07
N GLY A 146 4.55 -5.76 -5.23
CA GLY A 146 5.04 -6.85 -6.06
C GLY A 146 4.53 -8.22 -5.60
N PRO A 147 4.09 -9.07 -6.56
CA PRO A 147 3.73 -10.44 -6.25
C PRO A 147 4.96 -11.17 -5.69
N LYS A 148 4.73 -12.03 -4.71
CA LYS A 148 5.75 -13.01 -4.32
C LYS A 148 5.83 -14.07 -5.38
N ASP A 149 7.03 -14.34 -5.86
CA ASP A 149 7.33 -15.45 -6.74
C ASP A 149 7.68 -16.66 -5.88
N GLU A 150 6.73 -17.59 -5.75
CA GLU A 150 6.88 -18.78 -4.91
C GLU A 150 7.82 -19.78 -5.56
N ARG A 151 8.75 -20.32 -4.77
CA ARG A 151 9.75 -21.30 -5.16
C ARG A 151 9.75 -22.48 -4.18
N PRO A 152 10.23 -23.65 -4.56
CA PRO A 152 10.27 -24.79 -3.62
C PRO A 152 11.09 -24.52 -2.34
N TRP A 153 12.06 -23.61 -2.42
CA TRP A 153 12.91 -23.23 -1.30
C TRP A 153 12.36 -22.05 -0.47
N GLY A 154 11.27 -21.37 -0.90
CA GLY A 154 10.73 -20.18 -0.26
C GLY A 154 10.08 -19.28 -1.27
N TRP A 155 10.36 -17.98 -1.22
CA TRP A 155 9.86 -17.01 -2.19
C TRP A 155 10.82 -15.84 -2.32
N TYR A 156 10.68 -15.09 -3.41
CA TYR A 156 11.26 -13.76 -3.52
C TYR A 156 10.21 -12.77 -4.06
N ARG A 157 10.47 -11.49 -3.85
CA ARG A 157 9.76 -10.41 -4.54
C ARG A 157 10.76 -9.34 -4.99
N ILE A 158 10.44 -8.70 -6.10
CA ILE A 158 11.19 -7.56 -6.59
C ILE A 158 10.72 -6.33 -5.84
N ILE A 159 11.65 -5.59 -5.22
CA ILE A 159 11.41 -4.33 -4.53
C ILE A 159 11.64 -3.18 -5.49
N ASP A 160 12.70 -3.27 -6.30
CA ASP A 160 13.04 -2.29 -7.33
C ASP A 160 13.66 -2.99 -8.55
N ASP A 161 13.32 -2.51 -9.76
CA ASP A 161 13.80 -3.05 -11.05
C ASP A 161 14.13 -1.88 -11.97
N SER A 162 15.39 -1.45 -11.95
CA SER A 162 15.92 -0.32 -12.71
C SER A 162 16.90 -0.79 -13.80
N GLU A 163 17.36 0.14 -14.63
CA GLU A 163 18.29 -0.21 -15.73
C GLU A 163 19.66 -0.66 -15.24
N ASP A 164 20.13 -0.14 -14.09
CA ASP A 164 21.49 -0.34 -13.56
C ASP A 164 21.52 -1.22 -12.30
N HIS A 165 20.36 -1.52 -11.71
CA HIS A 165 20.25 -2.36 -10.52
C HIS A 165 18.89 -3.03 -10.38
N LYS A 166 18.86 -4.13 -9.62
CA LYS A 166 17.63 -4.80 -9.19
C LYS A 166 17.74 -5.14 -7.70
N VAL A 167 16.67 -4.88 -6.94
CA VAL A 167 16.60 -5.20 -5.52
C VAL A 167 15.51 -6.24 -5.28
N LYS A 168 15.86 -7.32 -4.59
CA LYS A 168 14.92 -8.38 -4.21
C LYS A 168 14.90 -8.58 -2.70
N GLU A 169 13.73 -8.88 -2.16
CA GLU A 169 13.60 -9.53 -0.86
C GLU A 169 13.45 -11.03 -1.09
N ILE A 170 14.25 -11.82 -0.41
CA ILE A 170 14.26 -13.29 -0.52
C ILE A 170 13.99 -13.88 0.85
N GLN A 171 12.99 -14.78 0.93
CA GLN A 171 12.77 -15.63 2.09
C GLN A 171 13.14 -17.07 1.76
N VAL A 172 13.98 -17.68 2.59
CA VAL A 172 14.33 -19.10 2.48
C VAL A 172 13.69 -19.87 3.61
N ASN A 173 12.91 -20.91 3.28
CA ASN A 173 12.25 -21.77 4.23
C ASN A 173 13.28 -22.47 5.16
N SER A 174 12.81 -22.97 6.30
CA SER A 174 13.65 -23.75 7.21
C SER A 174 14.24 -24.96 6.47
N LYS A 175 15.54 -25.25 6.72
CA LYS A 175 16.25 -26.40 6.12
C LYS A 175 16.22 -26.45 4.60
N SER A 176 16.16 -25.28 3.95
CA SER A 176 16.11 -25.15 2.50
C SER A 176 17.30 -24.35 1.97
N ARG A 177 17.64 -24.56 0.71
CA ARG A 177 18.73 -23.84 0.05
C ARG A 177 18.39 -23.55 -1.41
N LEU A 178 19.00 -22.51 -1.94
CA LEU A 178 18.97 -22.19 -3.37
C LEU A 178 19.92 -23.10 -4.15
N SER A 179 19.83 -23.09 -5.47
CA SER A 179 20.81 -23.74 -6.35
C SER A 179 22.22 -23.18 -6.12
N LEU A 180 23.25 -23.99 -6.36
CA LEU A 180 24.60 -23.48 -6.60
C LEU A 180 24.62 -22.91 -8.01
N GLN A 181 24.83 -21.59 -8.14
CA GLN A 181 24.65 -20.86 -9.40
C GLN A 181 25.70 -19.78 -9.60
N SER A 182 25.83 -19.28 -10.83
CA SER A 182 26.61 -18.09 -11.15
C SER A 182 25.91 -17.22 -12.18
N HIS A 183 26.33 -15.94 -12.29
CA HIS A 183 25.82 -14.96 -13.23
C HIS A 183 26.98 -14.31 -14.00
N SER A 184 26.83 -14.13 -15.30
CA SER A 184 27.87 -13.58 -16.16
C SER A 184 27.80 -12.06 -16.34
N ARG A 185 26.66 -11.42 -16.01
CA ARG A 185 26.39 -10.01 -16.34
C ARG A 185 26.06 -9.14 -15.13
N ARG A 186 26.02 -9.73 -13.91
CA ARG A 186 25.74 -9.01 -12.67
C ARG A 186 26.59 -9.50 -11.52
N SER A 187 26.82 -8.62 -10.58
CA SER A 187 27.30 -8.93 -9.23
C SER A 187 26.17 -8.76 -8.22
N GLU A 188 26.33 -9.30 -7.02
CA GLU A 188 25.29 -9.25 -6.00
C GLU A 188 25.86 -8.83 -4.65
N VAL A 189 25.04 -8.13 -3.85
CA VAL A 189 25.27 -7.90 -2.42
C VAL A 189 24.10 -8.48 -1.67
N TRP A 190 24.35 -9.38 -0.73
CA TRP A 190 23.33 -9.93 0.15
C TRP A 190 23.46 -9.36 1.55
N VAL A 191 22.36 -8.96 2.15
CA VAL A 191 22.28 -8.45 3.53
C VAL A 191 21.26 -9.29 4.29
N VAL A 192 21.66 -9.90 5.41
CA VAL A 192 20.75 -10.68 6.25
C VAL A 192 19.89 -9.73 7.10
N ILE A 193 18.57 -9.84 6.97
CA ILE A 193 17.62 -9.03 7.75
C ILE A 193 16.88 -9.81 8.83
N LYS A 194 16.85 -11.16 8.72
CA LYS A 194 16.27 -12.06 9.73
C LYS A 194 16.88 -13.45 9.62
N GLY A 195 17.18 -14.05 10.76
CA GLY A 195 17.74 -15.41 10.82
C GLY A 195 19.25 -15.42 10.68
N GLU A 196 19.77 -16.55 10.20
CA GLU A 196 21.21 -16.77 9.96
C GLU A 196 21.38 -17.48 8.62
N ALA A 197 22.24 -16.95 7.76
CA ALA A 197 22.51 -17.48 6.43
C ALA A 197 23.83 -18.26 6.39
N THR A 198 23.81 -19.46 5.84
CA THR A 198 25.03 -20.11 5.35
C THR A 198 25.20 -19.73 3.88
N VAL A 199 26.30 -19.07 3.55
CA VAL A 199 26.60 -18.61 2.20
C VAL A 199 27.85 -19.27 1.67
N THR A 200 27.76 -19.83 0.47
CA THR A 200 28.93 -20.34 -0.27
C THR A 200 29.24 -19.33 -1.38
N VAL A 201 30.50 -18.91 -1.48
CA VAL A 201 31.02 -18.13 -2.62
C VAL A 201 32.32 -18.82 -3.06
N ASP A 202 32.31 -19.41 -4.24
CA ASP A 202 33.34 -20.28 -4.78
C ASP A 202 33.70 -21.41 -3.80
N GLU A 203 34.94 -21.45 -3.28
CA GLU A 203 35.41 -22.46 -2.31
C GLU A 203 35.12 -22.03 -0.85
N ASN A 204 34.65 -20.81 -0.61
CA ASN A 204 34.49 -20.26 0.73
C ASN A 204 33.05 -20.43 1.23
N VAL A 205 32.95 -20.97 2.45
CA VAL A 205 31.63 -21.06 3.15
C VAL A 205 31.71 -20.20 4.39
N SER A 206 30.73 -19.31 4.52
CA SER A 206 30.62 -18.38 5.65
C SER A 206 29.20 -18.42 6.26
N THR A 207 29.12 -18.02 7.52
CA THR A 207 27.87 -17.86 8.23
C THR A 207 27.65 -16.37 8.51
N LEU A 208 26.50 -15.84 8.06
CA LEU A 208 26.14 -14.44 8.21
C LEU A 208 24.96 -14.33 9.17
N LYS A 209 25.04 -13.38 10.09
CA LYS A 209 23.97 -13.02 11.04
C LYS A 209 23.23 -11.76 10.58
N VAL A 210 22.18 -11.41 11.29
CA VAL A 210 21.44 -10.17 11.03
C VAL A 210 22.39 -8.95 11.02
N ASN A 211 22.28 -8.12 9.98
CA ASN A 211 23.10 -6.96 9.61
C ASN A 211 24.47 -7.31 8.97
N ASP A 212 24.85 -8.59 8.88
CA ASP A 212 26.01 -8.96 8.07
C ASP A 212 25.66 -8.91 6.59
N SER A 213 26.67 -8.62 5.77
CA SER A 213 26.56 -8.60 4.31
C SER A 213 27.71 -9.31 3.63
N ILE A 214 27.49 -9.76 2.40
CA ILE A 214 28.51 -10.36 1.56
C ILE A 214 28.40 -9.85 0.13
N TYR A 215 29.53 -9.58 -0.50
CA TYR A 215 29.62 -9.26 -1.92
C TYR A 215 29.92 -10.52 -2.71
N ILE A 216 29.19 -10.73 -3.80
CA ILE A 216 29.33 -11.85 -4.74
C ILE A 216 29.74 -11.27 -6.09
N PRO A 217 31.00 -11.47 -6.50
CA PRO A 217 31.51 -11.00 -7.78
C PRO A 217 30.80 -11.66 -8.96
N THR A 218 30.74 -10.95 -10.08
CA THR A 218 30.28 -11.50 -11.36
C THR A 218 31.10 -12.77 -11.71
N GLY A 219 30.40 -13.85 -12.09
CA GLY A 219 31.01 -15.14 -12.46
C GLY A 219 31.29 -16.08 -11.28
N SER A 220 31.29 -15.61 -10.02
CA SER A 220 31.53 -16.48 -8.86
C SER A 220 30.34 -17.43 -8.65
N LYS A 221 30.65 -18.68 -8.33
CA LYS A 221 29.66 -19.68 -7.92
C LYS A 221 29.18 -19.37 -6.51
N HIS A 222 27.89 -19.30 -6.30
CA HIS A 222 27.35 -18.95 -5.00
C HIS A 222 26.05 -19.70 -4.68
N ARG A 223 25.80 -19.85 -3.38
CA ARG A 223 24.60 -20.51 -2.84
C ARG A 223 24.19 -19.85 -1.52
N LEU A 224 22.89 -19.65 -1.34
CA LEU A 224 22.27 -19.29 -0.08
C LEU A 224 21.60 -20.52 0.53
N GLU A 225 21.86 -20.79 1.80
CA GLU A 225 21.29 -21.92 2.55
C GLU A 225 20.81 -21.47 3.93
N ASN A 226 19.62 -21.92 4.30
CA ASN A 226 19.06 -21.81 5.63
C ASN A 226 19.15 -23.14 6.37
N LYS A 227 20.08 -23.25 7.32
CA LYS A 227 20.27 -24.45 8.16
C LYS A 227 19.44 -24.46 9.43
N LEU A 228 18.70 -23.37 9.72
CA LEU A 228 17.89 -23.23 10.91
C LEU A 228 16.46 -23.75 10.71
N ASN A 229 15.71 -23.85 11.82
CA ASN A 229 14.30 -24.26 11.81
C ASN A 229 13.34 -23.10 11.55
N GLU A 230 13.84 -21.88 11.53
CA GLU A 230 13.05 -20.66 11.26
C GLU A 230 13.37 -20.10 9.87
N PRO A 231 12.46 -19.35 9.24
CA PRO A 231 12.72 -18.73 7.96
C PRO A 231 13.87 -17.71 8.02
N LEU A 232 14.72 -17.73 7.00
CA LEU A 232 15.76 -16.75 6.75
C LEU A 232 15.21 -15.69 5.79
N HIS A 233 15.49 -14.40 6.05
CA HIS A 233 15.23 -13.31 5.10
C HIS A 233 16.51 -12.54 4.79
N ILE A 234 16.70 -12.24 3.51
CA ILE A 234 17.77 -11.38 3.03
C ILE A 234 17.23 -10.32 2.09
N ILE A 235 17.98 -9.22 1.95
CA ILE A 235 17.89 -8.31 0.81
C ILE A 235 19.04 -8.62 -0.14
N GLU A 236 18.72 -8.81 -1.42
CA GLU A 236 19.64 -8.99 -2.51
C GLU A 236 19.64 -7.73 -3.38
N ILE A 237 20.81 -7.14 -3.58
CA ILE A 237 21.03 -6.02 -4.49
C ILE A 237 21.88 -6.54 -5.64
N GLN A 238 21.35 -6.50 -6.85
CA GLN A 238 22.02 -6.87 -8.08
C GLN A 238 22.48 -5.60 -8.80
N THR A 239 23.72 -5.56 -9.27
CA THR A 239 24.27 -4.48 -10.09
C THR A 239 24.95 -5.03 -11.33
N GLY A 240 24.71 -4.44 -12.48
CA GLY A 240 25.26 -4.95 -13.74
C GLY A 240 24.52 -4.45 -14.97
N SER A 241 24.70 -5.15 -16.06
CA SER A 241 24.10 -4.80 -17.36
C SER A 241 22.89 -5.62 -17.74
N TYR A 242 22.55 -6.67 -16.94
CA TYR A 242 21.43 -7.55 -17.23
C TYR A 242 21.00 -8.36 -15.99
N PHE A 243 19.69 -8.46 -15.73
CA PHE A 243 19.11 -9.06 -14.52
C PHE A 243 18.10 -10.17 -14.83
N GLY A 244 18.08 -10.71 -16.05
CA GLY A 244 17.19 -11.79 -16.45
C GLY A 244 17.55 -13.13 -15.77
N GLU A 245 16.55 -13.99 -15.59
CA GLU A 245 16.72 -15.33 -15.02
C GLU A 245 17.47 -16.31 -15.97
N ASP A 246 17.55 -15.99 -17.27
CA ASP A 246 18.30 -16.70 -18.29
C ASP A 246 19.82 -16.51 -18.21
N ASP A 247 20.31 -15.52 -17.42
CA ASP A 247 21.74 -15.36 -17.06
C ASP A 247 22.17 -16.31 -15.92
N ILE A 248 21.25 -17.11 -15.35
CA ILE A 248 21.55 -18.02 -14.27
C ILE A 248 22.12 -19.34 -14.83
N GLN A 249 23.39 -19.59 -14.56
CA GLN A 249 24.00 -20.91 -14.75
C GLN A 249 23.91 -21.71 -13.45
N ARG A 250 23.12 -22.79 -13.43
CA ARG A 250 22.99 -23.69 -12.28
C ARG A 250 23.94 -24.86 -12.37
N TYR A 251 24.62 -25.20 -11.28
CA TYR A 251 25.56 -26.31 -11.17
C TYR A 251 25.00 -27.45 -10.32
N GLU A 252 24.27 -27.11 -9.26
CA GLU A 252 23.58 -28.07 -8.40
C GLU A 252 22.22 -27.48 -8.01
N ASP A 253 21.16 -28.24 -8.15
CA ASP A 253 19.80 -27.83 -7.79
C ASP A 253 19.01 -29.01 -7.22
N ASP A 254 18.54 -28.86 -5.97
CA ASP A 254 17.79 -29.90 -5.27
C ASP A 254 16.35 -30.06 -5.81
N TYR A 255 15.89 -29.16 -6.67
CA TYR A 255 14.51 -29.06 -7.15
C TYR A 255 14.33 -29.35 -8.64
N ASN A 256 15.39 -29.86 -9.29
CA ASN A 256 15.37 -30.22 -10.72
C ASN A 256 14.94 -29.07 -11.67
N ARG A 257 15.35 -27.84 -11.38
CA ARG A 257 15.16 -26.69 -12.26
C ARG A 257 16.35 -26.58 -13.20
N ALA A 258 16.23 -27.14 -14.38
CA ALA A 258 17.28 -27.05 -15.41
C ALA A 258 17.23 -25.69 -16.11
#